data_12ffc0628087c095c8047b7bf75795e5
#
_entry.id   12ffc0628087c095c8047b7bf75795e5
#
_cell.length_a   1.000
_cell.length_b   1.000
_cell.length_c   1.000
_cell.angle_alpha   90.00
_cell.angle_beta   90.00
_cell.angle_gamma   90.00
#
_symmetry.space_group_name_H-M   'P 1'
#
loop_
_entity.id
_entity.type
_entity.pdbx_description
1 polymer ?
#
loop_
_entity_poly.entity_id
_entity_poly.type
_entity_poly.pdbx_seq_one_letter_code
_entity_poly.pdbx_strand_id
1 'polypeptide(L)'
;MSRSKGMPASLVEPPTFWSKWGWIGWVVVLAAVWRLLVARMLVTPQRQPAAKKYSGLGWFGVFPANRTGAVAARSVTYWIRDSRYGTSLIVIPFIPIFMVIALVIGAGPVPLIALLPLPVMCLFLSWSIHNDVAFDNTAVWLHMSASTPGRADRIGRLLPALIVGVVVIAAGSVVSALVYGDWAVLPTLVGVSCSILFCGLGLSSIMSARFPYPAVRPGDSPFAQPQSGSPAGLLQAISFLLILIFSAPALVAGVLGLLNGGVWPYVSLAAGLVIGIAVLVGGVAWGSWIFDRRGPEILAFAMRN
;
A
#
# COMPACT_ATOMS: atom_id res chain seq x y z
N MET A 1 -61.56 9.09 -27.37
CA MET A 1 -60.68 10.24 -27.63
C MET A 1 -60.00 10.64 -26.33
N SER A 2 -58.77 10.19 -26.11
CA SER A 2 -57.96 10.60 -24.97
C SER A 2 -56.64 11.15 -25.52
N ARG A 3 -56.41 12.46 -25.33
CA ARG A 3 -55.19 13.14 -25.74
C ARG A 3 -54.06 12.78 -24.79
N SER A 4 -53.04 12.09 -25.30
CA SER A 4 -51.73 11.97 -24.64
C SER A 4 -51.07 13.36 -24.61
N LYS A 5 -50.92 13.96 -23.45
CA LYS A 5 -50.07 15.14 -23.24
C LYS A 5 -48.61 14.73 -23.40
N GLY A 6 -48.02 15.11 -24.54
CA GLY A 6 -46.59 14.99 -24.76
C GLY A 6 -45.82 15.83 -23.72
N MET A 7 -44.82 15.25 -23.11
CA MET A 7 -43.86 15.95 -22.27
C MET A 7 -43.11 16.99 -23.12
N PRO A 8 -42.91 18.23 -22.63
CA PRO A 8 -42.19 19.25 -23.41
C PRO A 8 -40.71 18.82 -23.59
N ALA A 9 -40.25 18.95 -24.84
CA ALA A 9 -38.88 18.58 -25.25
C ALA A 9 -37.77 19.47 -24.65
N SER A 10 -38.10 20.40 -23.74
CA SER A 10 -37.16 21.32 -23.10
C SER A 10 -36.41 20.77 -21.90
N LEU A 11 -36.60 19.49 -21.53
CA LEU A 11 -35.94 18.88 -20.39
C LEU A 11 -34.76 17.96 -20.74
N VAL A 12 -34.33 17.94 -22.01
CA VAL A 12 -33.22 17.07 -22.48
C VAL A 12 -32.06 17.88 -23.10
N GLU A 13 -31.90 19.14 -22.73
CA GLU A 13 -30.65 19.81 -23.06
C GLU A 13 -29.62 19.49 -21.98
N PRO A 14 -28.49 18.80 -22.32
CA PRO A 14 -27.38 18.67 -21.38
C PRO A 14 -26.86 20.08 -21.07
N PRO A 15 -26.45 20.35 -19.82
CA PRO A 15 -26.02 21.68 -19.42
C PRO A 15 -24.93 22.19 -20.39
N THR A 16 -25.09 23.39 -20.89
CA THR A 16 -24.24 24.07 -21.87
C THR A 16 -22.78 24.28 -21.45
N PHE A 17 -22.43 23.88 -20.23
CA PHE A 17 -21.08 23.89 -19.70
C PHE A 17 -20.12 22.86 -20.38
N TRP A 18 -20.65 21.82 -21.03
CA TRP A 18 -19.90 20.81 -21.76
C TRP A 18 -19.93 21.00 -23.28
N SER A 19 -19.78 22.24 -23.73
CA SER A 19 -19.57 22.49 -25.15
C SER A 19 -18.33 21.75 -25.65
N LYS A 20 -18.33 21.30 -26.90
CA LYS A 20 -17.18 20.60 -27.53
C LYS A 20 -15.84 21.33 -27.35
N TRP A 21 -15.86 22.61 -27.09
CA TRP A 21 -14.70 23.47 -26.86
C TRP A 21 -14.17 23.46 -25.39
N GLY A 22 -15.01 23.13 -24.42
CA GLY A 22 -14.59 23.05 -23.01
C GLY A 22 -13.50 22.01 -22.77
N TRP A 23 -13.60 20.86 -23.43
CA TRP A 23 -12.58 19.80 -23.33
C TRP A 23 -11.23 20.23 -23.89
N ILE A 24 -11.24 20.97 -25.03
CA ILE A 24 -10.02 21.50 -25.65
C ILE A 24 -9.35 22.49 -24.71
N GLY A 25 -10.11 23.37 -24.05
CA GLY A 25 -9.58 24.29 -23.03
C GLY A 25 -8.87 23.55 -21.88
N TRP A 26 -9.49 22.50 -21.34
CA TRP A 26 -8.87 21.69 -20.30
C TRP A 26 -7.61 20.97 -20.77
N VAL A 27 -7.59 20.39 -21.96
CA VAL A 27 -6.41 19.75 -22.54
C VAL A 27 -5.27 20.75 -22.71
N VAL A 28 -5.55 21.97 -23.19
CA VAL A 28 -4.54 23.01 -23.32
C VAL A 28 -3.98 23.45 -21.97
N VAL A 29 -4.84 23.64 -20.97
CA VAL A 29 -4.41 24.00 -19.60
C VAL A 29 -3.56 22.90 -19.01
N LEU A 30 -3.97 21.63 -19.11
CA LEU A 30 -3.19 20.49 -18.62
C LEU A 30 -1.85 20.36 -19.35
N ALA A 31 -1.82 20.56 -20.66
CA ALA A 31 -0.58 20.54 -21.42
C ALA A 31 0.36 21.69 -21.05
N ALA A 32 -0.17 22.89 -20.79
CA ALA A 32 0.62 24.04 -20.33
C ALA A 32 1.17 23.80 -18.92
N VAL A 33 0.36 23.30 -17.99
CA VAL A 33 0.79 22.92 -16.62
C VAL A 33 1.86 21.83 -16.68
N TRP A 34 1.65 20.83 -17.51
CA TRP A 34 2.63 19.75 -17.73
C TRP A 34 3.96 20.29 -18.23
N ARG A 35 3.95 21.14 -19.29
CA ARG A 35 5.17 21.77 -19.80
C ARG A 35 5.89 22.60 -18.74
N LEU A 36 5.16 23.39 -17.94
CA LEU A 36 5.74 24.19 -16.87
C LEU A 36 6.36 23.31 -15.77
N LEU A 37 5.69 22.22 -15.39
CA LEU A 37 6.23 21.26 -14.41
C LEU A 37 7.49 20.58 -14.92
N VAL A 38 7.47 20.08 -16.16
CA VAL A 38 8.64 19.43 -16.77
C VAL A 38 9.79 20.43 -16.94
N ALA A 39 9.53 21.65 -17.43
CA ALA A 39 10.56 22.68 -17.54
C ALA A 39 11.19 23.01 -16.16
N ARG A 40 10.36 23.13 -15.10
CA ARG A 40 10.87 23.32 -13.74
C ARG A 40 11.72 22.15 -13.26
N MET A 41 11.26 20.90 -13.49
CA MET A 41 12.00 19.71 -13.06
C MET A 41 13.35 19.57 -13.75
N LEU A 42 13.45 19.96 -15.03
CA LEU A 42 14.69 19.88 -15.81
C LEU A 42 15.71 20.95 -15.43
N VAL A 43 15.26 22.13 -14.99
CA VAL A 43 16.15 23.28 -14.70
C VAL A 43 16.44 23.41 -13.20
N THR A 44 15.64 22.79 -12.33
CA THR A 44 15.87 22.90 -10.88
C THR A 44 16.85 21.81 -10.43
N PRO A 45 18.13 22.15 -10.11
CA PRO A 45 19.04 21.16 -9.55
C PRO A 45 18.44 20.59 -8.27
N GLN A 46 18.48 19.27 -8.13
CA GLN A 46 18.11 18.63 -6.86
C GLN A 46 19.08 19.14 -5.78
N ARG A 47 18.66 20.15 -5.03
CA ARG A 47 19.42 20.58 -3.85
C ARG A 47 19.42 19.43 -2.86
N GLN A 48 20.58 18.88 -2.61
CA GLN A 48 20.76 18.00 -1.45
C GLN A 48 20.35 18.82 -0.21
N PRO A 49 19.38 18.33 0.57
CA PRO A 49 18.98 19.04 1.78
C PRO A 49 20.19 19.20 2.68
N ALA A 50 20.45 20.42 3.13
CA ALA A 50 21.54 20.71 4.07
C ALA A 50 21.44 19.76 5.27
N ALA A 51 22.57 19.20 5.69
CA ALA A 51 22.62 18.28 6.82
C ALA A 51 22.02 18.97 8.06
N LYS A 52 20.85 18.51 8.50
CA LYS A 52 20.23 19.01 9.73
C LYS A 52 21.06 18.53 10.91
N LYS A 53 21.51 19.48 11.75
CA LYS A 53 22.05 19.12 13.07
C LYS A 53 20.92 18.52 13.90
N TYR A 54 21.06 17.26 14.28
CA TYR A 54 20.13 16.57 15.15
C TYR A 54 20.61 16.72 16.60
N SER A 55 19.73 17.18 17.49
CA SER A 55 19.91 17.04 18.93
C SER A 55 19.26 15.73 19.37
N GLY A 56 20.06 14.74 19.74
CA GLY A 56 19.59 13.44 20.25
C GLY A 56 19.54 12.32 19.20
N LEU A 57 19.09 11.14 19.65
CA LEU A 57 19.08 9.91 18.86
C LEU A 57 17.84 9.75 17.93
N GLY A 58 16.87 10.69 17.98
CA GLY A 58 15.63 10.56 17.21
C GLY A 58 14.90 9.25 17.51
N TRP A 59 14.46 8.54 16.47
CA TRP A 59 13.76 7.25 16.61
C TRP A 59 14.58 6.16 17.31
N PHE A 60 15.92 6.23 17.23
CA PHE A 60 16.81 5.30 17.95
C PHE A 60 16.75 5.47 19.48
N GLY A 61 16.24 6.61 19.96
CA GLY A 61 15.98 6.82 21.40
C GLY A 61 14.60 6.33 21.84
N VAL A 62 13.68 6.08 20.88
CA VAL A 62 12.30 5.62 21.15
C VAL A 62 12.21 4.09 21.16
N PHE A 63 12.88 3.44 20.20
CA PHE A 63 12.89 1.99 20.10
C PHE A 63 13.89 1.34 21.05
N PRO A 64 13.66 0.07 21.46
CA PRO A 64 14.59 -0.65 22.33
C PRO A 64 16.02 -0.69 21.77
N ALA A 65 17.03 -0.56 22.63
CA ALA A 65 18.44 -0.57 22.27
C ALA A 65 18.92 -2.02 21.94
N ASN A 66 18.33 -2.61 20.91
CA ASN A 66 18.68 -3.92 20.38
C ASN A 66 18.65 -3.92 18.85
N ARG A 67 19.08 -5.01 18.22
CA ARG A 67 19.18 -5.12 16.75
C ARG A 67 17.85 -4.87 16.04
N THR A 68 16.75 -5.41 16.55
CA THR A 68 15.40 -5.20 15.99
C THR A 68 14.97 -3.74 16.12
N GLY A 69 15.18 -3.11 17.28
CA GLY A 69 14.85 -1.72 17.52
C GLY A 69 15.68 -0.76 16.63
N ALA A 70 16.95 -1.08 16.41
CA ALA A 70 17.80 -0.29 15.50
C ALA A 70 17.28 -0.35 14.05
N VAL A 71 16.91 -1.54 13.56
CA VAL A 71 16.32 -1.69 12.21
C VAL A 71 14.96 -1.00 12.15
N ALA A 72 14.13 -1.13 13.18
CA ALA A 72 12.83 -0.44 13.25
C ALA A 72 12.96 1.08 13.23
N ALA A 73 13.85 1.65 14.02
CA ALA A 73 14.13 3.09 14.04
C ALA A 73 14.59 3.61 12.67
N ARG A 74 15.47 2.84 12.00
CA ARG A 74 15.90 3.15 10.64
C ARG A 74 14.74 3.09 9.65
N SER A 75 13.93 2.03 9.69
CA SER A 75 12.78 1.84 8.80
C SER A 75 11.74 2.96 8.97
N VAL A 76 11.40 3.34 10.20
CA VAL A 76 10.52 4.50 10.48
C VAL A 76 11.12 5.79 9.92
N THR A 77 12.44 5.98 10.06
CA THR A 77 13.13 7.15 9.49
C THR A 77 13.00 7.19 7.97
N TYR A 78 13.12 6.05 7.28
CA TYR A 78 12.93 5.96 5.84
C TYR A 78 11.49 6.28 5.43
N TRP A 79 10.52 5.71 6.11
CA TRP A 79 9.10 5.98 5.84
C TRP A 79 8.74 7.46 5.93
N ILE A 80 9.39 8.21 6.80
CA ILE A 80 9.12 9.64 6.99
C ILE A 80 9.96 10.52 6.06
N ARG A 81 11.17 10.09 5.67
CA ARG A 81 12.15 10.98 5.00
C ARG A 81 12.52 10.58 3.59
N ASP A 82 12.37 9.32 3.23
CA ASP A 82 12.67 8.85 1.89
C ASP A 82 11.45 9.05 0.99
N SER A 83 11.62 9.82 -0.08
CA SER A 83 10.56 10.14 -1.03
C SER A 83 9.91 8.91 -1.67
N ARG A 84 10.63 7.79 -1.77
CA ARG A 84 10.14 6.53 -2.34
C ARG A 84 9.03 5.92 -1.47
N TYR A 85 9.23 5.90 -0.15
CA TYR A 85 8.20 5.47 0.81
C TYR A 85 7.09 6.52 0.94
N GLY A 86 7.48 7.81 1.00
CA GLY A 86 6.51 8.91 1.06
C GLY A 86 5.54 8.91 -0.11
N THR A 87 6.01 8.66 -1.33
CA THR A 87 5.16 8.53 -2.52
C THR A 87 4.17 7.38 -2.36
N SER A 88 4.62 6.21 -1.89
CA SER A 88 3.72 5.06 -1.64
C SER A 88 2.65 5.41 -0.62
N LEU A 89 3.01 6.05 0.49
CA LEU A 89 2.07 6.47 1.53
C LEU A 89 1.02 7.47 1.03
N ILE A 90 1.40 8.36 0.12
CA ILE A 90 0.48 9.31 -0.50
C ILE A 90 -0.43 8.59 -1.50
N VAL A 91 0.11 7.71 -2.34
CA VAL A 91 -0.66 7.02 -3.40
C VAL A 91 -1.67 6.02 -2.83
N ILE A 92 -1.34 5.31 -1.74
CA ILE A 92 -2.19 4.29 -1.15
C ILE A 92 -3.63 4.77 -0.87
N PRO A 93 -3.90 5.92 -0.23
CA PRO A 93 -5.28 6.38 -0.03
C PRO A 93 -5.96 6.87 -1.32
N PHE A 94 -5.21 7.34 -2.32
CA PHE A 94 -5.80 7.80 -3.57
C PHE A 94 -6.37 6.68 -4.43
N ILE A 95 -5.76 5.48 -4.41
CA ILE A 95 -6.24 4.33 -5.18
C ILE A 95 -7.71 4.00 -4.87
N PRO A 96 -8.10 3.76 -3.60
CA PRO A 96 -9.50 3.49 -3.29
C PRO A 96 -10.42 4.69 -3.52
N ILE A 97 -9.93 5.93 -3.38
CA ILE A 97 -10.72 7.12 -3.70
C ILE A 97 -11.12 7.11 -5.18
N PHE A 98 -10.15 6.95 -6.10
CA PHE A 98 -10.44 6.86 -7.53
C PHE A 98 -11.31 5.65 -7.88
N MET A 99 -11.06 4.51 -7.21
CA MET A 99 -11.90 3.31 -7.36
C MET A 99 -13.36 3.59 -6.97
N VAL A 100 -13.60 4.22 -5.82
CA VAL A 100 -14.95 4.58 -5.36
C VAL A 100 -15.62 5.55 -6.36
N ILE A 101 -14.91 6.58 -6.81
CA ILE A 101 -15.43 7.52 -7.82
C ILE A 101 -15.83 6.78 -9.09
N ALA A 102 -14.98 5.90 -9.61
CA ALA A 102 -15.28 5.13 -10.82
C ALA A 102 -16.48 4.20 -10.63
N LEU A 103 -16.60 3.52 -9.48
CA LEU A 103 -17.72 2.64 -9.17
C LEU A 103 -19.03 3.41 -9.00
N VAL A 104 -19.01 4.57 -8.34
CA VAL A 104 -20.21 5.41 -8.18
C VAL A 104 -20.69 5.95 -9.52
N ILE A 105 -19.78 6.34 -10.42
CA ILE A 105 -20.13 6.79 -11.78
C ILE A 105 -20.71 5.63 -12.60
N GLY A 106 -20.14 4.43 -12.49
CA GLY A 106 -20.54 3.28 -13.31
C GLY A 106 -21.77 2.54 -12.82
N ALA A 107 -21.91 2.37 -11.50
CA ALA A 107 -22.96 1.54 -10.88
C ALA A 107 -23.97 2.35 -10.03
N GLY A 108 -23.74 3.63 -9.84
CA GLY A 108 -24.49 4.46 -8.90
C GLY A 108 -24.05 4.28 -7.44
N PRO A 109 -24.61 5.07 -6.52
CA PRO A 109 -24.26 5.02 -5.10
C PRO A 109 -24.82 3.76 -4.43
N VAL A 110 -24.04 2.69 -4.43
CA VAL A 110 -24.38 1.43 -3.74
C VAL A 110 -23.69 1.42 -2.39
N PRO A 111 -24.38 1.18 -1.26
CA PRO A 111 -23.80 1.18 0.10
C PRO A 111 -22.56 0.27 0.23
N LEU A 112 -22.57 -0.90 -0.45
CA LEU A 112 -21.44 -1.84 -0.45
C LEU A 112 -20.11 -1.24 -0.90
N ILE A 113 -20.15 -0.17 -1.72
CA ILE A 113 -18.93 0.53 -2.18
C ILE A 113 -18.15 1.11 -0.99
N ALA A 114 -18.83 1.50 0.08
CA ALA A 114 -18.19 2.02 1.30
C ALA A 114 -17.28 1.01 2.01
N LEU A 115 -17.46 -0.29 1.76
CA LEU A 115 -16.69 -1.36 2.39
C LEU A 115 -15.37 -1.66 1.67
N LEU A 116 -15.17 -1.20 0.43
CA LEU A 116 -14.02 -1.55 -0.40
C LEU A 116 -12.73 -0.74 -0.08
N PRO A 117 -12.80 0.56 0.27
CA PRO A 117 -11.60 1.37 0.45
C PRO A 117 -10.62 0.78 1.48
N LEU A 118 -11.10 0.35 2.62
CA LEU A 118 -10.27 -0.12 3.71
C LEU A 118 -9.48 -1.40 3.37
N PRO A 119 -10.08 -2.50 2.87
CA PRO A 119 -9.33 -3.67 2.41
C PRO A 119 -8.32 -3.36 1.31
N VAL A 120 -8.67 -2.49 0.37
CA VAL A 120 -7.76 -2.07 -0.71
C VAL A 120 -6.57 -1.29 -0.17
N MET A 121 -6.77 -0.37 0.77
CA MET A 121 -5.65 0.33 1.44
C MET A 121 -4.74 -0.66 2.17
N CYS A 122 -5.29 -1.64 2.88
CA CYS A 122 -4.52 -2.69 3.56
C CYS A 122 -3.70 -3.54 2.58
N LEU A 123 -4.27 -3.85 1.40
CA LEU A 123 -3.60 -4.59 0.34
C LEU A 123 -2.36 -3.84 -0.16
N PHE A 124 -2.52 -2.60 -0.57
CA PHE A 124 -1.40 -1.79 -1.08
C PHE A 124 -0.38 -1.44 0.00
N LEU A 125 -0.83 -1.19 1.22
CA LEU A 125 0.06 -0.91 2.36
C LEU A 125 0.95 -2.12 2.68
N SER A 126 0.39 -3.30 2.78
CA SER A 126 1.15 -4.52 3.06
C SER A 126 2.07 -4.91 1.91
N TRP A 127 1.64 -4.61 0.67
CA TRP A 127 2.43 -4.86 -0.52
C TRP A 127 3.56 -3.82 -0.72
N SER A 128 3.45 -2.61 -0.18
CA SER A 128 4.46 -1.54 -0.37
C SER A 128 5.87 -1.93 0.03
N ILE A 129 6.04 -2.91 0.93
CA ILE A 129 7.33 -3.39 1.43
C ILE A 129 7.83 -4.70 0.78
N HIS A 130 7.15 -5.20 -0.28
CA HIS A 130 7.50 -6.49 -0.91
C HIS A 130 8.89 -6.51 -1.56
N ASN A 131 9.50 -5.36 -1.81
CA ASN A 131 10.86 -5.19 -2.35
C ASN A 131 11.76 -4.31 -1.45
N ASP A 132 11.47 -4.26 -0.16
CA ASP A 132 12.08 -3.34 0.80
C ASP A 132 13.60 -3.50 0.95
N VAL A 133 14.14 -4.71 0.77
CA VAL A 133 15.61 -4.95 0.76
C VAL A 133 16.30 -4.21 -0.38
N ALA A 134 15.68 -4.15 -1.54
CA ALA A 134 16.25 -3.43 -2.69
C ALA A 134 16.28 -1.91 -2.47
N PHE A 135 15.37 -1.36 -1.65
CA PHE A 135 15.36 0.06 -1.30
C PHE A 135 16.56 0.49 -0.44
N ASP A 136 17.19 -0.44 0.29
CA ASP A 136 18.44 -0.16 0.99
C ASP A 136 19.62 0.07 0.04
N ASN A 137 19.55 -0.45 -1.19
CA ASN A 137 20.64 -0.37 -2.16
C ASN A 137 21.96 -0.83 -1.50
N THR A 138 23.06 -0.11 -1.70
CA THR A 138 24.35 -0.47 -1.10
C THR A 138 24.34 -0.51 0.43
N ALA A 139 23.42 0.22 1.11
CA ALA A 139 23.35 0.23 2.58
C ALA A 139 23.02 -1.14 3.22
N VAL A 140 22.62 -2.15 2.44
CA VAL A 140 22.50 -3.55 2.90
C VAL A 140 23.81 -4.06 3.54
N TRP A 141 24.97 -3.55 3.11
CA TRP A 141 26.26 -3.95 3.68
C TRP A 141 26.33 -3.73 5.20
N LEU A 142 25.64 -2.69 5.72
CA LEU A 142 25.58 -2.41 7.16
C LEU A 142 24.98 -3.58 7.95
N HIS A 143 23.92 -4.21 7.41
CA HIS A 143 23.30 -5.37 8.04
C HIS A 143 24.20 -6.57 8.03
N MET A 144 24.94 -6.78 6.92
CA MET A 144 25.87 -7.90 6.78
C MET A 144 27.10 -7.71 7.70
N SER A 145 27.71 -6.52 7.71
CA SER A 145 28.88 -6.23 8.56
C SER A 145 28.55 -6.26 10.06
N ALA A 146 27.34 -5.84 10.45
CA ALA A 146 26.85 -5.91 11.82
C ALA A 146 26.35 -7.30 12.22
N SER A 147 26.43 -8.31 11.34
CA SER A 147 25.87 -9.65 11.54
C SER A 147 24.44 -9.59 12.09
N THR A 148 23.61 -8.74 11.48
CA THR A 148 22.21 -8.56 11.90
C THR A 148 21.42 -9.81 11.56
N PRO A 149 20.79 -10.49 12.56
CA PRO A 149 19.98 -11.67 12.29
C PRO A 149 18.78 -11.32 11.40
N GLY A 150 18.45 -12.21 10.47
CA GLY A 150 17.29 -12.01 9.58
C GLY A 150 15.99 -11.75 10.32
N ARG A 151 15.81 -12.36 11.51
CA ARG A 151 14.64 -12.07 12.35
C ARG A 151 14.58 -10.60 12.78
N ALA A 152 15.71 -10.03 13.20
CA ALA A 152 15.78 -8.62 13.60
C ALA A 152 15.53 -7.70 12.39
N ASP A 153 16.09 -8.04 11.23
CA ASP A 153 15.89 -7.31 10.00
C ASP A 153 14.42 -7.37 9.54
N ARG A 154 13.82 -8.57 9.43
CA ARG A 154 12.44 -8.70 8.97
C ARG A 154 11.44 -8.02 9.90
N ILE A 155 11.50 -8.24 11.21
CA ILE A 155 10.59 -7.61 12.17
C ILE A 155 10.75 -6.08 12.14
N GLY A 156 11.99 -5.58 12.15
CA GLY A 156 12.24 -4.15 12.15
C GLY A 156 11.68 -3.43 10.91
N ARG A 157 11.76 -4.06 9.75
CA ARG A 157 11.23 -3.51 8.49
C ARG A 157 9.70 -3.52 8.42
N LEU A 158 9.06 -4.54 8.99
CA LEU A 158 7.60 -4.64 9.00
C LEU A 158 6.93 -3.62 9.93
N LEU A 159 7.63 -3.17 10.95
CA LEU A 159 7.03 -2.40 12.03
C LEU A 159 6.34 -1.11 11.59
N PRO A 160 6.91 -0.26 10.70
CA PRO A 160 6.23 0.95 10.21
C PRO A 160 4.92 0.62 9.50
N ALA A 161 4.92 -0.36 8.59
CA ALA A 161 3.74 -0.77 7.85
C ALA A 161 2.66 -1.37 8.78
N LEU A 162 3.08 -2.12 9.80
CA LEU A 162 2.17 -2.68 10.79
C LEU A 162 1.52 -1.57 11.64
N ILE A 163 2.31 -0.60 12.12
CA ILE A 163 1.78 0.52 12.92
C ILE A 163 0.76 1.33 12.09
N VAL A 164 1.13 1.73 10.88
CA VAL A 164 0.23 2.46 9.98
C VAL A 164 -1.01 1.64 9.67
N GLY A 165 -0.84 0.34 9.39
CA GLY A 165 -1.94 -0.56 9.06
C GLY A 165 -2.95 -0.73 10.20
N VAL A 166 -2.48 -0.86 11.44
CA VAL A 166 -3.37 -0.93 12.62
C VAL A 166 -4.18 0.37 12.78
N VAL A 167 -3.54 1.53 12.61
CA VAL A 167 -4.23 2.82 12.66
C VAL A 167 -5.26 2.95 11.54
N VAL A 168 -4.89 2.56 10.32
CA VAL A 168 -5.77 2.58 9.15
C VAL A 168 -6.98 1.65 9.35
N ILE A 169 -6.78 0.44 9.90
CA ILE A 169 -7.88 -0.48 10.19
C ILE A 169 -8.78 0.08 11.28
N ALA A 170 -8.22 0.59 12.37
CA ALA A 170 -8.99 1.13 13.47
C ALA A 170 -9.86 2.33 13.05
N ALA A 171 -9.27 3.31 12.38
CA ALA A 171 -10.00 4.49 11.90
C ALA A 171 -10.90 4.17 10.69
N GLY A 172 -10.37 3.43 9.72
CA GLY A 172 -11.06 3.12 8.47
C GLY A 172 -12.29 2.22 8.67
N SER A 173 -12.25 1.26 9.61
CA SER A 173 -13.41 0.41 9.88
C SER A 173 -14.57 1.21 10.49
N VAL A 174 -14.28 2.16 11.37
CA VAL A 174 -15.29 3.07 11.93
C VAL A 174 -15.89 3.95 10.83
N VAL A 175 -15.05 4.58 10.01
CA VAL A 175 -15.52 5.42 8.90
C VAL A 175 -16.35 4.62 7.89
N SER A 176 -15.89 3.43 7.49
CA SER A 176 -16.63 2.57 6.56
C SER A 176 -17.97 2.12 7.12
N ALA A 177 -18.04 1.75 8.41
CA ALA A 177 -19.30 1.35 9.06
C ALA A 177 -20.29 2.52 9.17
N LEU A 178 -19.80 3.73 9.47
CA LEU A 178 -20.63 4.95 9.49
C LEU A 178 -21.21 5.27 8.10
N VAL A 179 -20.40 5.18 7.04
CA VAL A 179 -20.85 5.44 5.66
C VAL A 179 -21.76 4.35 5.14
N TYR A 180 -21.49 3.10 5.52
CA TYR A 180 -22.34 1.94 5.17
C TYR A 180 -23.70 2.00 5.87
N GLY A 181 -23.77 2.57 7.08
CA GLY A 181 -24.99 2.75 7.87
C GLY A 181 -25.35 1.58 8.77
N ASP A 182 -24.48 0.57 8.91
CA ASP A 182 -24.70 -0.58 9.80
C ASP A 182 -23.42 -0.98 10.55
N TRP A 183 -23.46 -0.92 11.87
CA TRP A 183 -22.34 -1.32 12.74
C TRP A 183 -22.11 -2.83 12.81
N ALA A 184 -23.08 -3.65 12.43
CA ALA A 184 -22.93 -5.09 12.39
C ALA A 184 -21.84 -5.56 11.39
N VAL A 185 -21.44 -4.69 10.46
CA VAL A 185 -20.38 -4.97 9.50
C VAL A 185 -18.96 -4.88 10.08
N LEU A 186 -18.78 -4.26 11.26
CA LEU A 186 -17.45 -4.04 11.86
C LEU A 186 -16.60 -5.30 11.99
N PRO A 187 -17.10 -6.43 12.54
CA PRO A 187 -16.29 -7.65 12.65
C PRO A 187 -15.81 -8.14 11.28
N THR A 188 -16.64 -8.07 10.25
CA THR A 188 -16.27 -8.39 8.86
C THR A 188 -15.18 -7.49 8.34
N LEU A 189 -15.34 -6.17 8.45
CA LEU A 189 -14.35 -5.19 7.97
C LEU A 189 -12.99 -5.38 8.64
N VAL A 190 -12.98 -5.51 9.95
CA VAL A 190 -11.74 -5.73 10.71
C VAL A 190 -11.11 -7.07 10.32
N GLY A 191 -11.91 -8.13 10.23
CA GLY A 191 -11.43 -9.48 9.88
C GLY A 191 -10.79 -9.54 8.51
N VAL A 192 -11.48 -9.04 7.49
CA VAL A 192 -10.98 -9.00 6.11
C VAL A 192 -9.72 -8.11 6.01
N SER A 193 -9.75 -6.92 6.60
CA SER A 193 -8.64 -5.97 6.52
C SER A 193 -7.40 -6.47 7.28
N CYS A 194 -7.57 -7.07 8.46
CA CYS A 194 -6.48 -7.73 9.19
C CYS A 194 -5.90 -8.91 8.41
N SER A 195 -6.74 -9.73 7.80
CA SER A 195 -6.29 -10.85 6.97
C SER A 195 -5.40 -10.37 5.84
N ILE A 196 -5.87 -9.40 5.05
CA ILE A 196 -5.14 -8.84 3.91
C ILE A 196 -3.83 -8.19 4.37
N LEU A 197 -3.88 -7.37 5.43
CA LEU A 197 -2.70 -6.70 5.96
C LEU A 197 -1.65 -7.72 6.43
N PHE A 198 -2.02 -8.66 7.27
CA PHE A 198 -1.08 -9.60 7.88
C PHE A 198 -0.56 -10.62 6.88
N CYS A 199 -1.42 -11.17 6.02
CA CYS A 199 -0.98 -12.05 4.94
C CYS A 199 -0.03 -11.32 4.00
N GLY A 200 -0.37 -10.08 3.63
CA GLY A 200 0.47 -9.26 2.76
C GLY A 200 1.83 -8.94 3.37
N LEU A 201 1.89 -8.56 4.65
CA LEU A 201 3.15 -8.32 5.36
C LEU A 201 4.02 -9.58 5.46
N GLY A 202 3.41 -10.73 5.77
CA GLY A 202 4.13 -12.02 5.84
C GLY A 202 4.72 -12.41 4.48
N LEU A 203 3.93 -12.33 3.42
CA LEU A 203 4.38 -12.64 2.05
C LEU A 203 5.42 -11.63 1.56
N SER A 204 5.25 -10.35 1.85
CA SER A 204 6.23 -9.30 1.52
C SER A 204 7.58 -9.53 2.20
N SER A 205 7.59 -10.06 3.42
CA SER A 205 8.83 -10.45 4.12
C SER A 205 9.60 -11.54 3.35
N ILE A 206 8.91 -12.53 2.79
CA ILE A 206 9.50 -13.58 1.97
C ILE A 206 9.98 -13.03 0.63
N MET A 207 9.11 -12.29 -0.08
CA MET A 207 9.37 -11.77 -1.42
C MET A 207 10.58 -10.85 -1.44
N SER A 208 10.65 -9.92 -0.49
CA SER A 208 11.76 -8.96 -0.34
C SER A 208 13.12 -9.64 -0.12
N ALA A 209 13.16 -10.76 0.61
CA ALA A 209 14.40 -11.51 0.87
C ALA A 209 14.76 -12.48 -0.26
N ARG A 210 13.73 -13.07 -0.94
CA ARG A 210 13.95 -14.15 -1.92
C ARG A 210 14.11 -13.65 -3.34
N PHE A 211 13.38 -12.60 -3.71
CA PHE A 211 13.26 -12.09 -5.06
C PHE A 211 13.42 -10.58 -5.14
N PRO A 212 14.51 -10.00 -4.56
CA PRO A 212 14.74 -8.58 -4.72
C PRO A 212 14.97 -8.25 -6.20
N TYR A 213 14.39 -7.16 -6.67
CA TYR A 213 14.57 -6.65 -8.03
C TYR A 213 15.00 -5.17 -7.98
N PRO A 214 15.66 -4.64 -9.04
CA PRO A 214 16.18 -3.29 -9.02
C PRO A 214 15.13 -2.26 -8.60
N ALA A 215 15.49 -1.40 -7.67
CA ALA A 215 14.68 -0.30 -7.18
C ALA A 215 15.32 1.04 -7.52
N VAL A 216 14.52 2.10 -7.51
CA VAL A 216 15.01 3.47 -7.71
C VAL A 216 16.07 3.80 -6.64
N ARG A 217 17.17 4.42 -7.07
CA ARG A 217 18.26 4.77 -6.15
C ARG A 217 17.83 5.88 -5.17
N PRO A 218 18.42 5.91 -3.97
CA PRO A 218 18.20 7.02 -3.04
C PRO A 218 18.57 8.35 -3.69
N GLY A 219 17.65 9.32 -3.65
CA GLY A 219 17.85 10.65 -4.25
C GLY A 219 17.36 10.81 -5.68
N ASP A 220 17.09 9.74 -6.41
CA ASP A 220 16.44 9.79 -7.72
C ASP A 220 14.93 10.04 -7.60
N SER A 221 14.30 10.43 -8.72
CA SER A 221 12.86 10.61 -8.78
C SER A 221 12.14 9.31 -8.43
N PRO A 222 11.17 9.31 -7.50
CA PRO A 222 10.40 8.11 -7.15
C PRO A 222 9.64 7.49 -8.33
N PHE A 223 9.44 8.26 -9.39
CA PHE A 223 8.77 7.84 -10.62
C PHE A 223 9.74 7.33 -11.69
N ALA A 224 11.05 7.36 -11.43
CA ALA A 224 12.02 6.74 -12.32
C ALA A 224 11.79 5.23 -12.34
N GLN A 225 11.75 4.65 -13.55
CA GLN A 225 11.66 3.20 -13.68
C GLN A 225 13.08 2.63 -13.80
N PRO A 226 13.49 1.74 -12.89
CA PRO A 226 14.74 1.02 -13.05
C PRO A 226 14.66 0.18 -14.32
N GLN A 227 15.71 0.21 -15.14
CA GLN A 227 15.79 -0.67 -16.31
C GLN A 227 15.96 -2.11 -15.82
N SER A 228 14.88 -2.87 -15.81
CA SER A 228 14.90 -4.28 -15.44
C SER A 228 14.29 -5.10 -16.56
N GLY A 229 15.11 -5.91 -17.23
CA GLY A 229 14.66 -7.07 -18.02
C GLY A 229 14.19 -8.22 -17.12
N SER A 230 13.79 -7.93 -15.90
CA SER A 230 13.45 -8.86 -14.84
C SER A 230 11.98 -9.30 -14.93
N PRO A 231 11.62 -10.54 -14.55
CA PRO A 231 10.24 -10.98 -14.36
C PRO A 231 9.53 -10.31 -13.18
N ALA A 232 9.93 -9.09 -12.81
CA ALA A 232 9.41 -8.35 -11.66
C ALA A 232 7.88 -8.23 -11.70
N GLY A 233 7.28 -7.93 -12.85
CA GLY A 233 5.83 -7.85 -13.00
C GLY A 233 5.11 -9.16 -12.69
N LEU A 234 5.66 -10.30 -13.10
CA LEU A 234 5.11 -11.61 -12.79
C LEU A 234 5.20 -11.90 -11.27
N LEU A 235 6.35 -11.62 -10.66
CA LEU A 235 6.54 -11.80 -9.23
C LEU A 235 5.58 -10.93 -8.41
N GLN A 236 5.37 -9.69 -8.85
CA GLN A 236 4.40 -8.78 -8.26
C GLN A 236 2.98 -9.33 -8.36
N ALA A 237 2.55 -9.79 -9.55
CA ALA A 237 1.23 -10.37 -9.77
C ALA A 237 1.01 -11.64 -8.90
N ILE A 238 2.02 -12.52 -8.80
CA ILE A 238 1.98 -13.70 -7.94
C ILE A 238 1.82 -13.28 -6.47
N SER A 239 2.58 -12.29 -6.02
CA SER A 239 2.49 -11.79 -4.64
C SER A 239 1.07 -11.29 -4.31
N PHE A 240 0.48 -10.49 -5.19
CA PHE A 240 -0.91 -10.02 -5.04
C PHE A 240 -1.90 -11.18 -4.98
N LEU A 241 -1.78 -12.13 -5.90
CA LEU A 241 -2.66 -13.30 -5.96
C LEU A 241 -2.57 -14.14 -4.68
N LEU A 242 -1.37 -14.37 -4.17
CA LEU A 242 -1.17 -15.12 -2.93
C LEU A 242 -1.80 -14.41 -1.73
N ILE A 243 -1.73 -13.07 -1.63
CA ILE A 243 -2.41 -12.32 -0.58
C ILE A 243 -3.91 -12.59 -0.63
N LEU A 244 -4.52 -12.53 -1.80
CA LEU A 244 -5.95 -12.79 -1.98
C LEU A 244 -6.32 -14.24 -1.65
N ILE A 245 -5.51 -15.22 -2.06
CA ILE A 245 -5.74 -16.65 -1.78
C ILE A 245 -5.71 -16.90 -0.25
N PHE A 246 -4.69 -16.40 0.45
CA PHE A 246 -4.61 -16.60 1.91
C PHE A 246 -5.70 -15.83 2.66
N SER A 247 -6.18 -14.71 2.11
CA SER A 247 -7.27 -13.95 2.70
C SER A 247 -8.67 -14.47 2.31
N ALA A 248 -8.75 -15.40 1.36
CA ALA A 248 -10.02 -15.90 0.84
C ALA A 248 -10.97 -16.44 1.92
N PRO A 249 -10.54 -17.18 2.96
CA PRO A 249 -11.46 -17.66 4.00
C PRO A 249 -12.14 -16.51 4.75
N ALA A 250 -11.40 -15.44 5.08
CA ALA A 250 -11.98 -14.26 5.73
C ALA A 250 -12.91 -13.49 4.78
N LEU A 251 -12.53 -13.36 3.50
CA LEU A 251 -13.36 -12.73 2.47
C LEU A 251 -14.66 -13.48 2.24
N VAL A 252 -14.60 -14.80 2.09
CA VAL A 252 -15.80 -15.64 1.88
C VAL A 252 -16.72 -15.54 3.10
N ALA A 253 -16.19 -15.70 4.31
CA ALA A 253 -16.98 -15.53 5.53
C ALA A 253 -17.56 -14.12 5.65
N GLY A 254 -16.80 -13.10 5.21
CA GLY A 254 -17.28 -11.73 5.17
C GLY A 254 -18.45 -11.52 4.21
N VAL A 255 -18.39 -12.08 3.01
CA VAL A 255 -19.51 -12.06 2.04
C VAL A 255 -20.73 -12.79 2.61
N LEU A 256 -20.54 -13.96 3.21
CA LEU A 256 -21.62 -14.69 3.88
C LEU A 256 -22.22 -13.87 5.03
N GLY A 257 -21.40 -13.09 5.74
CA GLY A 257 -21.86 -12.16 6.76
C GLY A 257 -22.75 -11.04 6.23
N LEU A 258 -22.40 -10.49 5.07
CA LEU A 258 -23.22 -9.47 4.41
C LEU A 258 -24.54 -10.03 3.87
N LEU A 259 -24.57 -11.30 3.43
CA LEU A 259 -25.76 -11.94 2.86
C LEU A 259 -26.70 -12.51 3.92
N ASN A 260 -26.15 -13.16 4.95
CA ASN A 260 -26.90 -13.97 5.91
C ASN A 260 -26.89 -13.41 7.35
N GLY A 261 -25.97 -12.48 7.65
CA GLY A 261 -25.79 -11.97 9.01
C GLY A 261 -25.33 -13.03 10.01
N GLY A 262 -25.89 -13.00 11.22
CA GLY A 262 -25.69 -14.00 12.25
C GLY A 262 -24.24 -14.15 12.74
N VAL A 263 -23.69 -15.35 12.69
CA VAL A 263 -22.33 -15.69 13.15
C VAL A 263 -21.23 -15.34 12.15
N TRP A 264 -21.55 -15.20 10.89
CA TRP A 264 -20.57 -15.06 9.81
C TRP A 264 -19.63 -13.85 9.90
N PRO A 265 -20.07 -12.66 10.35
CA PRO A 265 -19.15 -11.54 10.61
C PRO A 265 -18.05 -11.90 11.61
N TYR A 266 -18.36 -12.64 12.66
CA TYR A 266 -17.41 -13.09 13.67
C TYR A 266 -16.51 -14.23 13.15
N VAL A 267 -17.03 -15.11 12.29
CA VAL A 267 -16.23 -16.12 11.59
C VAL A 267 -15.20 -15.44 10.69
N SER A 268 -15.60 -14.38 9.96
CA SER A 268 -14.68 -13.55 9.16
C SER A 268 -13.59 -12.94 10.01
N LEU A 269 -13.93 -12.36 11.16
CA LEU A 269 -12.98 -11.81 12.11
C LEU A 269 -11.99 -12.86 12.62
N ALA A 270 -12.50 -14.00 13.08
CA ALA A 270 -11.67 -15.08 13.61
C ALA A 270 -10.75 -15.66 12.53
N ALA A 271 -11.27 -15.97 11.35
CA ALA A 271 -10.49 -16.47 10.22
C ALA A 271 -9.41 -15.45 9.80
N GLY A 272 -9.78 -14.17 9.72
CA GLY A 272 -8.88 -13.11 9.34
C GLY A 272 -7.70 -12.93 10.31
N LEU A 273 -7.97 -12.97 11.61
CA LEU A 273 -6.93 -12.88 12.64
C LEU A 273 -6.07 -14.14 12.68
N VAL A 274 -6.68 -15.32 12.71
CA VAL A 274 -5.93 -16.60 12.87
C VAL A 274 -5.04 -16.84 11.65
N ILE A 275 -5.61 -16.80 10.45
CA ILE A 275 -4.85 -17.05 9.22
C ILE A 275 -3.86 -15.90 8.98
N GLY A 276 -4.29 -14.66 9.15
CA GLY A 276 -3.43 -13.49 8.97
C GLY A 276 -2.20 -13.54 9.87
N ILE A 277 -2.37 -13.80 11.17
CA ILE A 277 -1.26 -13.91 12.12
C ILE A 277 -0.39 -15.13 11.78
N ALA A 278 -0.96 -16.26 11.43
CA ALA A 278 -0.20 -17.45 11.06
C ALA A 278 0.70 -17.18 9.83
N VAL A 279 0.16 -16.54 8.79
CA VAL A 279 0.92 -16.18 7.58
C VAL A 279 1.95 -15.10 7.88
N LEU A 280 1.64 -14.12 8.73
CA LEU A 280 2.60 -13.09 9.17
C LEU A 280 3.78 -13.74 9.89
N VAL A 281 3.52 -14.55 10.91
CA VAL A 281 4.57 -15.20 11.72
C VAL A 281 5.39 -16.17 10.87
N GLY A 282 4.72 -17.01 10.07
CA GLY A 282 5.37 -17.94 9.15
C GLY A 282 6.19 -17.22 8.09
N GLY A 283 5.66 -16.14 7.52
CA GLY A 283 6.33 -15.31 6.52
C GLY A 283 7.56 -14.60 7.07
N VAL A 284 7.47 -14.06 8.28
CA VAL A 284 8.63 -13.47 8.98
C VAL A 284 9.68 -14.53 9.29
N ALA A 285 9.28 -15.70 9.78
CA ALA A 285 10.22 -16.78 10.10
C ALA A 285 10.94 -17.27 8.83
N TRP A 286 10.19 -17.53 7.76
CA TRP A 286 10.75 -17.99 6.49
C TRP A 286 11.59 -16.91 5.80
N GLY A 287 11.10 -15.66 5.73
CA GLY A 287 11.86 -14.53 5.20
C GLY A 287 13.16 -14.28 5.97
N SER A 288 13.16 -14.47 7.30
CA SER A 288 14.36 -14.40 8.13
C SER A 288 15.36 -15.48 7.77
N TRP A 289 14.91 -16.72 7.65
CA TRP A 289 15.75 -17.86 7.27
C TRP A 289 16.37 -17.66 5.86
N ILE A 290 15.59 -17.13 4.91
CA ILE A 290 16.10 -16.80 3.57
C ILE A 290 17.17 -15.71 3.67
N PHE A 291 16.91 -14.65 4.42
CA PHE A 291 17.84 -13.53 4.59
C PHE A 291 19.18 -13.99 5.18
N ASP A 292 19.14 -14.82 6.24
CA ASP A 292 20.34 -15.34 6.89
C ASP A 292 21.16 -16.23 5.94
N ARG A 293 20.51 -17.02 5.09
CA ARG A 293 21.19 -17.92 4.15
C ARG A 293 21.67 -17.26 2.87
N ARG A 294 21.03 -16.18 2.44
CA ARG A 294 21.31 -15.51 1.17
C ARG A 294 21.96 -14.14 1.32
N GLY A 295 22.55 -13.86 2.47
CA GLY A 295 23.25 -12.61 2.72
C GLY A 295 24.24 -12.21 1.62
N PRO A 296 25.18 -13.11 1.21
CA PRO A 296 26.13 -12.81 0.15
C PRO A 296 25.49 -12.48 -1.19
N GLU A 297 24.44 -13.22 -1.61
CA GLU A 297 23.73 -12.98 -2.86
C GLU A 297 22.94 -11.66 -2.83
N ILE A 298 22.31 -11.34 -1.69
CA ILE A 298 21.59 -10.08 -1.47
C ILE A 298 22.57 -8.90 -1.55
N LEU A 299 23.76 -9.04 -0.93
CA LEU A 299 24.79 -8.02 -1.00
C LEU A 299 25.31 -7.86 -2.45
N ALA A 300 25.59 -8.97 -3.13
CA ALA A 300 26.03 -8.94 -4.52
C ALA A 300 24.98 -8.30 -5.46
N PHE A 301 23.70 -8.57 -5.21
CA PHE A 301 22.60 -7.90 -5.92
C PHE A 301 22.61 -6.38 -5.67
N ALA A 302 22.71 -5.96 -4.41
CA ALA A 302 22.71 -4.55 -4.03
C ALA A 302 23.91 -3.76 -4.58
N MET A 303 25.06 -4.42 -4.75
CA MET A 303 26.27 -3.80 -5.32
C MET A 303 26.24 -3.65 -6.85
N ARG A 304 25.34 -4.37 -7.54
CA ARG A 304 25.20 -4.30 -9.01
C ARG A 304 24.18 -3.24 -9.48
N ASN A 305 23.27 -2.84 -8.60
CA ASN A 305 22.17 -1.90 -8.87
C ASN A 305 22.38 -0.57 -8.16
#